data_b5b30eef60eeab3885da85e734667b0c
#
_entry.id   b5b30eef60eeab3885da85e734667b0c
#
_cell.length_a   1.000
_cell.length_b   1.000
_cell.length_c   1.000
_cell.angle_alpha   90.00
_cell.angle_beta   90.00
_cell.angle_gamma   90.00
#
_symmetry.space_group_name_H-M   'P 1'
#
loop_
_entity.id
_entity.type
_entity.pdbx_description
1 polymer ?
#
loop_
_entity_poly.entity_id
_entity_poly.type
_entity_poly.pdbx_seq_one_letter_code
_entity_poly.pdbx_strand_id
1 'polypeptide(L)'
;MMVPTTGTRGEICCAIADRIPAQESLAQAAAGFLGQSRIEMGYRRFTLDCSGLALGVYATQGIDLYSGLGKLDGGNGVGRIFTHVVQHGRIHYGPTVHPGDLVFFHNTWDFNRDGFPNDPLTHVGVVEKVEVDGTVVFVSWVSAGIERYRMNLQEPDQHKTGDGRVLNDFMRRKWPGDPQATRYLTGQLFAAFGTLISR
;
A
#
# COMPACT_ATOMS: atom_id res chain seq x y z
N MET A 1 16.20 30.77 -3.24
CA MET A 1 15.21 31.30 -2.28
C MET A 1 13.85 30.81 -2.77
N MET A 2 13.37 29.70 -2.21
CA MET A 2 12.06 29.12 -2.57
C MET A 2 10.99 29.74 -1.68
N VAL A 3 9.98 30.30 -2.30
CA VAL A 3 8.80 30.85 -1.62
C VAL A 3 7.88 29.69 -1.27
N PRO A 4 7.41 29.53 -0.03
CA PRO A 4 6.41 28.55 0.30
C PRO A 4 5.07 28.99 -0.29
N THR A 5 4.53 28.24 -1.24
CA THR A 5 3.16 28.41 -1.72
C THR A 5 2.20 27.88 -0.67
N THR A 6 1.39 28.77 -0.13
CA THR A 6 0.24 28.46 0.75
C THR A 6 -0.78 27.67 -0.05
N GLY A 7 -1.13 26.48 0.46
CA GLY A 7 -2.07 25.54 -0.17
C GLY A 7 -3.46 26.14 -0.37
N THR A 8 -3.88 26.22 -1.61
CA THR A 8 -5.26 26.41 -2.00
C THR A 8 -5.89 25.04 -2.28
N ARG A 9 -7.16 24.86 -1.92
CA ARG A 9 -7.99 23.69 -2.27
C ARG A 9 -7.78 23.32 -3.74
N GLY A 10 -7.14 22.17 -4.01
CA GLY A 10 -6.82 21.71 -5.36
C GLY A 10 -5.41 21.14 -5.52
N GLU A 11 -4.57 21.15 -4.49
CA GLU A 11 -3.25 20.55 -4.57
C GLU A 11 -3.37 19.03 -4.66
N ILE A 12 -2.67 18.46 -5.65
CA ILE A 12 -2.56 17.01 -5.84
C ILE A 12 -1.91 16.41 -4.60
N CYS A 13 -2.65 15.57 -3.88
CA CYS A 13 -2.20 14.96 -2.62
C CYS A 13 -0.91 14.15 -2.81
N CYS A 14 -0.77 13.48 -3.95
CA CYS A 14 0.37 12.64 -4.24
C CYS A 14 1.00 13.07 -5.57
N ALA A 15 2.30 13.35 -5.54
CA ALA A 15 3.12 13.65 -6.71
C ALA A 15 4.22 12.61 -6.87
N ILE A 16 4.62 12.37 -8.12
CA ILE A 16 5.79 11.53 -8.40
C ILE A 16 7.04 12.29 -7.95
N ALA A 17 7.84 11.65 -7.11
CA ALA A 17 9.16 12.15 -6.77
C ALA A 17 10.18 11.85 -7.87
N ASP A 18 11.36 12.43 -7.74
CA ASP A 18 12.50 12.08 -8.61
C ASP A 18 12.73 10.56 -8.62
N ARG A 19 12.97 10.02 -9.81
CA ARG A 19 13.16 8.59 -10.01
C ARG A 19 14.44 8.10 -9.34
N ILE A 20 14.31 7.06 -8.52
CA ILE A 20 15.42 6.36 -7.90
C ILE A 20 15.46 4.95 -8.52
N PRO A 21 16.54 4.53 -9.19
CA PRO A 21 16.59 3.27 -9.95
C PRO A 21 16.20 2.04 -9.11
N ALA A 22 16.60 1.98 -7.84
CA ALA A 22 16.25 0.87 -6.96
C ALA A 22 14.75 0.83 -6.62
N GLN A 23 14.10 1.98 -6.46
CA GLN A 23 12.66 2.07 -6.24
C GLN A 23 11.87 1.69 -7.50
N GLU A 24 12.32 2.12 -8.68
CA GLU A 24 11.72 1.68 -9.95
C GLU A 24 11.83 0.16 -10.12
N SER A 25 12.96 -0.43 -9.72
CA SER A 25 13.14 -1.89 -9.74
C SER A 25 12.14 -2.61 -8.83
N LEU A 26 11.82 -2.05 -7.65
CA LEU A 26 10.77 -2.60 -6.76
C LEU A 26 9.39 -2.53 -7.42
N ALA A 27 9.04 -1.40 -8.03
CA ALA A 27 7.77 -1.24 -8.74
C ALA A 27 7.64 -2.21 -9.92
N GLN A 28 8.71 -2.38 -10.70
CA GLN A 28 8.77 -3.36 -11.80
C GLN A 28 8.65 -4.79 -11.28
N ALA A 29 9.32 -5.12 -10.17
CA ALA A 29 9.21 -6.43 -9.54
C ALA A 29 7.77 -6.70 -9.07
N ALA A 30 7.10 -5.72 -8.45
CA ALA A 30 5.71 -5.83 -8.06
C ALA A 30 4.79 -6.09 -9.26
N ALA A 31 4.97 -5.32 -10.35
CA ALA A 31 4.23 -5.51 -11.60
C ALA A 31 4.51 -6.89 -12.23
N GLY A 32 5.72 -7.42 -12.08
CA GLY A 32 6.11 -8.75 -12.56
C GLY A 32 5.36 -9.90 -11.88
N PHE A 33 4.81 -9.69 -10.69
CA PHE A 33 3.98 -10.69 -9.99
C PHE A 33 2.50 -10.68 -10.40
N LEU A 34 2.04 -9.71 -11.18
CA LEU A 34 0.63 -9.63 -11.59
C LEU A 34 0.16 -10.93 -12.25
N GLY A 35 -1.00 -11.41 -11.82
CA GLY A 35 -1.61 -12.64 -12.33
C GLY A 35 -0.88 -13.92 -11.96
N GLN A 36 0.21 -13.86 -11.20
CA GLN A 36 0.90 -15.06 -10.75
C GLN A 36 0.15 -15.70 -9.58
N SER A 37 0.15 -17.04 -9.55
CA SER A 37 -0.44 -17.84 -8.47
C SER A 37 0.56 -18.22 -7.38
N ARG A 38 1.82 -17.77 -7.49
CA ARG A 38 2.91 -18.04 -6.56
C ARG A 38 3.77 -16.81 -6.38
N ILE A 39 4.32 -16.67 -5.19
CA ILE A 39 5.30 -15.63 -4.86
C ILE A 39 6.60 -16.34 -4.54
N GLU A 40 7.46 -16.42 -5.54
CA GLU A 40 8.74 -17.15 -5.45
C GLU A 40 9.88 -16.27 -5.97
N MET A 41 11.05 -16.37 -5.31
CA MET A 41 12.28 -15.74 -5.76
C MET A 41 13.45 -16.70 -5.54
N GLY A 42 13.97 -17.26 -6.61
CA GLY A 42 14.94 -18.36 -6.53
C GLY A 42 14.35 -19.54 -5.80
N TYR A 43 14.99 -19.96 -4.71
CA TYR A 43 14.51 -21.07 -3.87
C TYR A 43 13.58 -20.61 -2.71
N ARG A 44 13.38 -19.30 -2.56
CA ARG A 44 12.50 -18.74 -1.49
C ARG A 44 11.07 -18.70 -1.96
N ARG A 45 10.17 -19.22 -1.14
CA ARG A 45 8.72 -19.10 -1.29
C ARG A 45 8.17 -18.21 -0.21
N PHE A 46 7.22 -17.36 -0.59
CA PHE A 46 6.52 -16.47 0.33
C PHE A 46 5.06 -16.87 0.44
N THR A 47 4.41 -16.44 1.51
CA THR A 47 2.98 -16.68 1.72
C THR A 47 2.15 -16.03 0.62
N LEU A 48 1.02 -16.67 0.28
CA LEU A 48 0.08 -16.16 -0.74
C LEU A 48 -0.89 -15.18 -0.08
N ASP A 49 -0.34 -14.03 0.34
CA ASP A 49 -1.06 -12.93 0.95
C ASP A 49 -0.35 -11.60 0.66
N CYS A 50 -0.94 -10.48 1.11
CA CYS A 50 -0.39 -9.14 0.87
C CYS A 50 1.00 -8.94 1.49
N SER A 51 1.25 -9.51 2.67
CA SER A 51 2.56 -9.42 3.32
C SER A 51 3.62 -10.25 2.58
N GLY A 52 3.27 -11.45 2.12
CA GLY A 52 4.16 -12.28 1.34
C GLY A 52 4.53 -11.66 -0.01
N LEU A 53 3.59 -10.94 -0.66
CA LEU A 53 3.91 -10.19 -1.87
C LEU A 53 4.94 -9.09 -1.60
N ALA A 54 4.73 -8.28 -0.56
CA ALA A 54 5.67 -7.23 -0.18
C ALA A 54 7.06 -7.81 0.13
N LEU A 55 7.12 -8.91 0.90
CA LEU A 55 8.36 -9.64 1.19
C LEU A 55 9.06 -10.13 -0.09
N GLY A 56 8.31 -10.72 -1.02
CA GLY A 56 8.83 -11.23 -2.29
C GLY A 56 9.39 -10.11 -3.16
N VAL A 57 8.68 -8.99 -3.28
CA VAL A 57 9.12 -7.82 -4.04
C VAL A 57 10.41 -7.25 -3.46
N TYR A 58 10.47 -6.98 -2.16
CA TYR A 58 11.64 -6.39 -1.53
C TYR A 58 12.84 -7.34 -1.50
N ALA A 59 12.60 -8.64 -1.45
CA ALA A 59 13.64 -9.65 -1.56
C ALA A 59 14.37 -9.61 -2.91
N THR A 60 13.76 -9.08 -3.99
CA THR A 60 14.45 -8.86 -5.29
C THR A 60 15.59 -7.87 -5.18
N GLN A 61 15.55 -6.96 -4.21
CA GLN A 61 16.60 -5.99 -3.90
C GLN A 61 17.45 -6.41 -2.69
N GLY A 62 17.35 -7.67 -2.24
CA GLY A 62 18.09 -8.17 -1.09
C GLY A 62 17.60 -7.66 0.27
N ILE A 63 16.43 -7.03 0.33
CA ILE A 63 15.85 -6.48 1.55
C ILE A 63 14.90 -7.52 2.16
N ASP A 64 15.16 -7.90 3.42
CA ASP A 64 14.27 -8.73 4.21
C ASP A 64 13.46 -7.86 5.18
N LEU A 65 12.18 -7.66 4.86
CA LEU A 65 11.26 -6.82 5.65
C LEU A 65 10.94 -7.38 7.04
N TYR A 66 11.44 -8.56 7.38
CA TYR A 66 11.33 -9.14 8.72
C TYR A 66 12.66 -9.18 9.47
N SER A 67 13.75 -8.69 8.85
CA SER A 67 15.07 -8.69 9.49
C SER A 67 15.06 -7.87 10.79
N GLY A 68 15.71 -8.39 11.82
CA GLY A 68 15.81 -7.73 13.13
C GLY A 68 14.53 -7.79 13.98
N LEU A 69 13.44 -8.39 13.50
CA LEU A 69 12.17 -8.48 14.22
C LEU A 69 11.95 -9.85 14.85
N GLY A 70 11.47 -9.87 16.10
CA GLY A 70 10.92 -11.07 16.74
C GLY A 70 9.59 -11.52 16.10
N LYS A 71 9.17 -12.77 16.38
CA LYS A 71 7.92 -13.31 15.82
C LYS A 71 6.66 -12.54 16.24
N LEU A 72 6.69 -11.89 17.39
CA LEU A 72 5.56 -11.16 17.99
C LEU A 72 5.62 -9.64 17.74
N ASP A 73 6.74 -9.13 17.19
CA ASP A 73 6.88 -7.71 16.92
C ASP A 73 5.91 -7.24 15.84
N GLY A 74 5.12 -6.21 16.13
CA GLY A 74 4.15 -5.65 15.19
C GLY A 74 2.86 -6.47 15.00
N GLY A 75 2.64 -7.56 15.74
CA GLY A 75 1.41 -8.36 15.70
C GLY A 75 1.30 -9.23 14.44
N ASN A 76 0.47 -8.82 13.46
CA ASN A 76 0.33 -9.54 12.19
C ASN A 76 1.47 -9.27 11.19
N GLY A 77 1.48 -9.97 10.05
CA GLY A 77 2.54 -9.83 9.03
C GLY A 77 2.71 -8.40 8.52
N VAL A 78 1.62 -7.65 8.34
CA VAL A 78 1.64 -6.25 7.89
C VAL A 78 2.21 -5.33 8.98
N GLY A 79 1.81 -5.53 10.24
CA GLY A 79 2.34 -4.77 11.37
C GLY A 79 3.84 -4.96 11.55
N ARG A 80 4.35 -6.18 11.30
CA ARG A 80 5.80 -6.47 11.30
C ARG A 80 6.54 -5.69 10.20
N ILE A 81 6.00 -5.67 8.97
CA ILE A 81 6.55 -4.87 7.88
C ILE A 81 6.55 -3.38 8.26
N PHE A 82 5.44 -2.89 8.80
CA PHE A 82 5.34 -1.50 9.26
C PHE A 82 6.40 -1.17 10.32
N THR A 83 6.59 -2.04 11.31
CA THR A 83 7.63 -1.89 12.35
C THR A 83 9.03 -1.84 11.73
N HIS A 84 9.32 -2.70 10.75
CA HIS A 84 10.60 -2.67 10.03
C HIS A 84 10.81 -1.32 9.32
N VAL A 85 9.77 -0.79 8.65
CA VAL A 85 9.85 0.53 8.01
C VAL A 85 10.07 1.66 9.02
N VAL A 86 9.42 1.61 10.18
CA VAL A 86 9.66 2.59 11.26
C VAL A 86 11.11 2.59 11.72
N GLN A 87 11.74 1.41 11.80
CA GLN A 87 13.12 1.26 12.30
C GLN A 87 14.18 1.58 11.26
N HIS A 88 13.92 1.30 9.96
CA HIS A 88 14.93 1.33 8.90
C HIS A 88 14.63 2.27 7.74
N GLY A 89 13.47 2.91 7.75
CA GLY A 89 13.00 3.78 6.68
C GLY A 89 12.26 5.00 7.20
N ARG A 90 11.22 5.39 6.47
CA ARG A 90 10.38 6.54 6.80
C ARG A 90 8.91 6.22 6.58
N ILE A 91 8.07 6.46 7.58
CA ILE A 91 6.61 6.50 7.45
C ILE A 91 6.18 7.93 7.12
N HIS A 92 5.27 8.08 6.16
CA HIS A 92 4.71 9.37 5.76
C HIS A 92 3.27 9.25 5.22
N TYR A 93 2.62 10.41 5.04
CA TYR A 93 1.23 10.51 4.60
C TYR A 93 1.07 11.24 3.26
N GLY A 94 2.15 11.35 2.50
CA GLY A 94 2.28 12.15 1.30
C GLY A 94 3.01 13.47 1.59
N PRO A 95 2.97 14.45 0.69
CA PRO A 95 2.40 14.40 -0.67
C PRO A 95 3.29 13.65 -1.67
N THR A 96 4.58 13.44 -1.36
CA THR A 96 5.54 12.80 -2.26
C THR A 96 5.54 11.29 -2.06
N VAL A 97 5.20 10.55 -3.11
CA VAL A 97 5.15 9.09 -3.14
C VAL A 97 6.05 8.59 -4.25
N HIS A 98 6.83 7.55 -3.98
CA HIS A 98 7.76 6.96 -4.94
C HIS A 98 7.24 5.62 -5.45
N PRO A 99 7.50 5.25 -6.72
CA PRO A 99 7.41 3.86 -7.13
C PRO A 99 8.23 2.98 -6.18
N GLY A 100 7.70 1.83 -5.80
CA GLY A 100 8.35 0.94 -4.84
C GLY A 100 8.09 1.26 -3.37
N ASP A 101 7.49 2.39 -3.01
CA ASP A 101 7.01 2.62 -1.64
C ASP A 101 5.97 1.57 -1.23
N LEU A 102 5.92 1.26 0.05
CA LEU A 102 4.83 0.48 0.63
C LEU A 102 3.63 1.40 0.91
N VAL A 103 2.43 0.89 0.69
CA VAL A 103 1.19 1.53 1.12
C VAL A 103 0.46 0.62 2.09
N PHE A 104 0.09 1.16 3.26
CA PHE A 104 -0.55 0.43 4.35
C PHE A 104 -2.00 0.85 4.52
N PHE A 105 -2.83 -0.11 4.95
CA PHE A 105 -4.26 0.11 5.17
C PHE A 105 -4.71 -0.45 6.51
N HIS A 106 -5.72 0.19 7.10
CA HIS A 106 -6.46 -0.28 8.26
C HIS A 106 -7.79 -0.92 7.83
N ASN A 107 -8.35 -1.75 8.66
CA ASN A 107 -9.76 -2.21 8.57
C ASN A 107 -10.17 -2.83 7.23
N THR A 108 -9.24 -3.43 6.47
CA THR A 108 -9.58 -4.10 5.20
C THR A 108 -10.36 -5.41 5.42
N TRP A 109 -10.30 -5.95 6.62
CA TRP A 109 -11.09 -7.09 7.10
C TRP A 109 -11.10 -7.07 8.64
N ASP A 110 -12.03 -7.79 9.22
CA ASP A 110 -12.18 -7.95 10.66
C ASP A 110 -11.18 -8.99 11.16
N PHE A 111 -10.00 -8.52 11.57
CA PHE A 111 -8.86 -9.37 11.97
C PHE A 111 -9.11 -10.03 13.32
N ASN A 112 -9.63 -9.28 14.30
CA ASN A 112 -9.90 -9.74 15.65
C ASN A 112 -11.26 -10.43 15.82
N ARG A 113 -12.11 -10.38 14.76
CA ARG A 113 -13.47 -10.98 14.71
C ARG A 113 -14.44 -10.43 15.75
N ASP A 114 -14.29 -9.15 16.09
CA ASP A 114 -15.19 -8.49 17.04
C ASP A 114 -16.39 -7.78 16.38
N GLY A 115 -16.41 -7.75 15.03
CA GLY A 115 -17.47 -7.13 14.22
C GLY A 115 -17.32 -5.62 14.07
N PHE A 116 -16.24 -5.00 14.57
CA PHE A 116 -16.00 -3.57 14.49
C PHE A 116 -14.85 -3.22 13.53
N PRO A 117 -14.88 -2.03 12.90
CA PRO A 117 -13.79 -1.55 12.04
C PRO A 117 -12.69 -0.87 12.90
N ASN A 118 -11.98 -1.64 13.72
CA ASN A 118 -10.97 -1.19 14.67
C ASN A 118 -9.62 -1.91 14.50
N ASP A 119 -9.42 -2.59 13.37
CA ASP A 119 -8.24 -3.40 13.09
C ASP A 119 -7.14 -2.58 12.41
N PRO A 120 -6.04 -2.26 13.07
CA PRO A 120 -4.95 -1.53 12.45
C PRO A 120 -4.10 -2.45 11.55
N LEU A 121 -3.52 -1.86 10.49
CA LEU A 121 -2.50 -2.49 9.65
C LEU A 121 -2.89 -3.88 9.15
N THR A 122 -4.05 -3.97 8.52
CA THR A 122 -4.59 -5.25 8.01
C THR A 122 -4.19 -5.56 6.58
N HIS A 123 -3.61 -4.58 5.86
CA HIS A 123 -3.23 -4.80 4.45
C HIS A 123 -2.04 -3.92 4.03
N VAL A 124 -1.28 -4.40 3.03
CA VAL A 124 -0.14 -3.71 2.44
C VAL A 124 -0.09 -3.95 0.94
N GLY A 125 0.34 -2.93 0.20
CA GLY A 125 0.67 -3.00 -1.22
C GLY A 125 2.00 -2.34 -1.53
N VAL A 126 2.47 -2.51 -2.77
CA VAL A 126 3.67 -1.86 -3.30
C VAL A 126 3.26 -0.87 -4.38
N VAL A 127 3.64 0.39 -4.24
CA VAL A 127 3.33 1.45 -5.20
C VAL A 127 4.03 1.16 -6.52
N GLU A 128 3.26 1.11 -7.60
CA GLU A 128 3.78 0.97 -8.97
C GLU A 128 4.04 2.33 -9.60
N LYS A 129 3.08 3.25 -9.48
CA LYS A 129 3.16 4.60 -10.04
C LYS A 129 2.15 5.55 -9.40
N VAL A 130 2.34 6.85 -9.65
CA VAL A 130 1.34 7.88 -9.37
C VAL A 130 0.90 8.48 -10.71
N GLU A 131 -0.39 8.59 -10.94
CA GLU A 131 -1.00 9.21 -12.14
C GLU A 131 -1.01 10.73 -12.01
N VAL A 132 -1.24 11.42 -13.14
CA VAL A 132 -1.18 12.90 -13.20
C VAL A 132 -2.16 13.58 -12.25
N ASP A 133 -3.29 12.92 -11.97
CA ASP A 133 -4.32 13.42 -11.05
C ASP A 133 -4.06 13.06 -9.57
N GLY A 134 -2.88 12.53 -9.26
CA GLY A 134 -2.50 12.12 -7.92
C GLY A 134 -3.02 10.74 -7.51
N THR A 135 -3.69 10.00 -8.41
CA THR A 135 -4.11 8.63 -8.13
C THR A 135 -2.90 7.73 -8.04
N VAL A 136 -2.73 7.09 -6.89
CA VAL A 136 -1.68 6.10 -6.62
C VAL A 136 -2.14 4.74 -7.14
N VAL A 137 -1.38 4.13 -8.04
CA VAL A 137 -1.56 2.75 -8.49
C VAL A 137 -0.58 1.87 -7.74
N PHE A 138 -1.08 0.83 -7.11
CA PHE A 138 -0.25 -0.11 -6.34
C PHE A 138 -0.65 -1.55 -6.65
N VAL A 139 0.30 -2.45 -6.44
CA VAL A 139 0.12 -3.90 -6.62
C VAL A 139 -0.03 -4.54 -5.25
N SER A 140 -1.05 -5.39 -5.10
CA SER A 140 -1.26 -6.13 -3.87
C SER A 140 -1.94 -7.47 -4.12
N TRP A 141 -1.83 -8.39 -3.15
CA TRP A 141 -2.60 -9.62 -3.12
C TRP A 141 -3.93 -9.36 -2.39
N VAL A 142 -5.04 -9.51 -3.11
CA VAL A 142 -6.39 -9.40 -2.54
C VAL A 142 -7.21 -10.61 -3.00
N SER A 143 -7.89 -11.26 -2.08
CA SER A 143 -8.85 -12.38 -2.24
C SER A 143 -8.57 -13.41 -3.35
N ALA A 144 -8.41 -12.99 -4.59
CA ALA A 144 -8.32 -13.87 -5.77
C ALA A 144 -6.95 -13.87 -6.44
N GLY A 145 -6.02 -13.02 -6.03
CA GLY A 145 -4.70 -12.96 -6.66
C GLY A 145 -3.99 -11.63 -6.54
N ILE A 146 -2.93 -11.49 -7.33
CA ILE A 146 -2.11 -10.28 -7.37
C ILE A 146 -2.64 -9.38 -8.46
N GLU A 147 -3.13 -8.21 -8.07
CA GLU A 147 -3.79 -7.26 -8.96
C GLU A 147 -3.35 -5.82 -8.68
N ARG A 148 -3.68 -4.92 -9.61
CA ARG A 148 -3.53 -3.48 -9.44
C ARG A 148 -4.74 -2.88 -8.76
N TYR A 149 -4.47 -2.00 -7.81
CA TYR A 149 -5.47 -1.20 -7.11
C TYR A 149 -5.15 0.28 -7.26
N ARG A 150 -6.18 1.12 -7.18
CA ARG A 150 -6.09 2.57 -7.25
C ARG A 150 -6.52 3.19 -5.94
N MET A 151 -5.85 4.26 -5.56
CA MET A 151 -6.16 5.07 -4.40
C MET A 151 -5.94 6.55 -4.71
N ASN A 152 -6.95 7.36 -4.46
CA ASN A 152 -6.87 8.81 -4.56
C ASN A 152 -7.22 9.44 -3.22
N LEU A 153 -6.25 10.10 -2.58
CA LEU A 153 -6.42 10.69 -1.25
C LEU A 153 -7.04 12.09 -1.29
N GLN A 154 -7.20 12.70 -2.46
CA GLN A 154 -7.97 13.94 -2.60
C GLN A 154 -9.47 13.68 -2.56
N GLU A 155 -9.88 12.54 -3.12
CA GLU A 155 -11.27 12.11 -3.20
C GLU A 155 -11.44 10.72 -2.56
N PRO A 156 -11.14 10.58 -1.25
CA PRO A 156 -11.05 9.26 -0.61
C PRO A 156 -12.39 8.51 -0.56
N ASP A 157 -13.48 9.24 -0.61
CA ASP A 157 -14.85 8.72 -0.53
C ASP A 157 -15.44 8.42 -1.91
N GLN A 158 -14.73 8.75 -3.00
CA GLN A 158 -15.23 8.60 -4.36
C GLN A 158 -14.62 7.37 -5.05
N HIS A 159 -15.47 6.42 -5.47
CA HIS A 159 -15.00 5.26 -6.23
C HIS A 159 -14.62 5.62 -7.66
N LYS A 160 -15.46 6.40 -8.36
CA LYS A 160 -15.26 6.77 -9.77
C LYS A 160 -15.59 8.22 -10.01
N THR A 161 -14.93 8.81 -10.99
CA THR A 161 -15.30 10.11 -11.57
C THR A 161 -16.58 10.00 -12.38
N GLY A 162 -17.17 11.14 -12.77
CA GLY A 162 -18.38 11.18 -13.60
C GLY A 162 -18.22 10.56 -14.99
N ASP A 163 -17.00 10.52 -15.53
CA ASP A 163 -16.63 9.85 -16.79
C ASP A 163 -16.29 8.36 -16.63
N GLY A 164 -16.42 7.81 -15.41
CA GLY A 164 -16.26 6.39 -15.13
C GLY A 164 -14.85 5.94 -14.78
N ARG A 165 -13.86 6.84 -14.71
CA ARG A 165 -12.50 6.51 -14.30
C ARG A 165 -12.46 6.16 -12.80
N VAL A 166 -11.81 5.04 -12.45
CA VAL A 166 -11.67 4.60 -11.06
C VAL A 166 -10.66 5.47 -10.33
N LEU A 167 -11.05 6.06 -9.21
CA LEU A 167 -10.21 6.78 -8.26
C LEU A 167 -9.80 5.90 -7.09
N ASN A 168 -10.76 5.20 -6.48
CA ASN A 168 -10.51 4.31 -5.36
C ASN A 168 -11.19 2.97 -5.60
N ASP A 169 -10.42 1.91 -5.53
CA ASP A 169 -10.95 0.55 -5.62
C ASP A 169 -11.58 0.10 -4.29
N PHE A 170 -12.51 -0.85 -4.38
CA PHE A 170 -13.03 -1.53 -3.19
C PHE A 170 -11.97 -2.50 -2.67
N MET A 171 -11.53 -2.30 -1.43
CA MET A 171 -10.53 -3.16 -0.79
C MET A 171 -11.13 -4.03 0.32
N ARG A 172 -12.07 -3.50 1.10
CA ARG A 172 -12.84 -4.29 2.05
C ARG A 172 -14.04 -4.92 1.34
N ARG A 173 -14.23 -6.23 1.53
CA ARG A 173 -15.43 -6.92 1.07
C ARG A 173 -16.61 -6.52 1.95
N LYS A 174 -17.73 -6.15 1.33
CA LYS A 174 -18.98 -5.88 2.07
C LYS A 174 -19.53 -7.14 2.72
N TRP A 175 -19.95 -7.01 3.96
CA TRP A 175 -20.58 -8.07 4.72
C TRP A 175 -21.95 -7.60 5.24
N PRO A 176 -23.00 -8.45 5.25
CA PRO A 176 -24.35 -8.03 5.69
C PRO A 176 -24.42 -7.49 7.11
N GLY A 177 -23.49 -7.87 7.99
CA GLY A 177 -23.39 -7.41 9.37
C GLY A 177 -22.49 -6.21 9.60
N ASP A 178 -21.90 -5.62 8.54
CA ASP A 178 -21.01 -4.48 8.71
C ASP A 178 -21.75 -3.28 9.33
N PRO A 179 -21.18 -2.63 10.36
CA PRO A 179 -21.71 -1.38 10.90
C PRO A 179 -21.86 -0.30 9.82
N GLN A 180 -22.82 0.62 10.00
CA GLN A 180 -23.05 1.71 9.05
C GLN A 180 -21.81 2.58 8.79
N ALA A 181 -20.91 2.69 9.76
CA ALA A 181 -19.66 3.47 9.64
C ALA A 181 -18.55 2.72 8.91
N THR A 182 -18.76 1.48 8.45
CA THR A 182 -17.75 0.68 7.78
C THR A 182 -17.32 1.33 6.46
N ARG A 183 -16.02 1.41 6.25
CA ARG A 183 -15.37 1.96 5.06
C ARG A 183 -14.93 0.82 4.14
N TYR A 184 -14.93 1.07 2.81
CA TYR A 184 -14.68 0.03 1.81
C TYR A 184 -13.63 0.40 0.77
N LEU A 185 -13.46 1.71 0.51
CA LEU A 185 -12.59 2.21 -0.54
C LEU A 185 -11.14 2.36 -0.04
N THR A 186 -10.19 2.18 -0.92
CA THR A 186 -8.75 2.31 -0.64
C THR A 186 -8.40 3.63 0.03
N GLY A 187 -8.92 4.77 -0.48
CA GLY A 187 -8.68 6.08 0.12
C GLY A 187 -9.22 6.21 1.54
N GLN A 188 -10.38 5.59 1.83
CA GLN A 188 -10.99 5.61 3.15
C GLN A 188 -10.24 4.74 4.18
N LEU A 189 -9.56 3.70 3.71
CA LEU A 189 -8.86 2.70 4.53
C LEU A 189 -7.36 2.99 4.65
N PHE A 190 -6.86 4.03 3.97
CA PHE A 190 -5.46 4.42 3.98
C PHE A 190 -4.92 4.66 5.38
N ALA A 191 -3.76 4.06 5.68
CA ALA A 191 -3.06 4.21 6.94
C ALA A 191 -1.82 5.08 6.80
N ALA A 192 -0.90 4.72 5.91
CA ALA A 192 0.36 5.42 5.68
C ALA A 192 1.07 4.91 4.42
N PHE A 193 2.08 5.65 3.97
CA PHE A 193 3.13 5.15 3.09
C PHE A 193 4.39 4.82 3.89
N GLY A 194 5.22 3.94 3.32
CA GLY A 194 6.51 3.58 3.88
C GLY A 194 7.60 3.56 2.82
N THR A 195 8.65 4.35 3.00
CA THR A 195 9.83 4.40 2.13
C THR A 195 11.02 3.76 2.82
N LEU A 196 11.61 2.72 2.25
CA LEU A 196 12.83 2.06 2.76
C LEU A 196 14.08 2.42 1.96
N ILE A 197 13.93 2.70 0.66
CA ILE A 197 15.03 3.13 -0.19
C ILE A 197 14.92 4.65 -0.34
N SER A 198 15.85 5.36 0.25
CA SER A 198 16.03 6.80 0.09
C SER A 198 17.41 7.07 -0.51
N ARG A 199 17.58 8.28 -1.10
CA ARG A 199 18.88 8.76 -1.60
C ARG A 199 19.92 8.82 -0.48
#